data_20f2e11699877afb7679a68d20b82fee
#
_entry.id   20f2e11699877afb7679a68d20b82fee
#
_cell.length_a   1.000
_cell.length_b   1.000
_cell.length_c   1.000
_cell.angle_alpha   90.00
_cell.angle_beta   90.00
_cell.angle_gamma   90.00
#
_symmetry.space_group_name_H-M   'P 1'
#
loop_
_entity.id
_entity.type
_entity.pdbx_description
1 polymer ?
#
loop_
_entity_poly.entity_id
_entity_poly.type
_entity_poly.pdbx_seq_one_letter_code
_entity_poly.pdbx_strand_id
1 'polypeptide(L)'
;HTESRKCLSCDTTVIVVSHDRHFLDSVCTHISDIDFGKISHYTGNYSFWYQSSQLALRQKAQQNKKAEEKKKELEDFIARFSANVAKSKQATSRKKMIEKLNIEEIRPSSRRYPGIIFEKERDSGDQILTIENLTINDDIKNLNLILNKEDKLVLFSKDSKITSNFYHTILNDNNHNSIKWGSTISKSFIPNDNDSYFDKDMNLIDWLRQWTNDDEERKEDYIRGFLGKMIFSGDEALKSCKVLSGGEKVRCMLSKMMMEKSNFLLFDDPTNHLDLETITALNNSLIKFKGNIILTTQDFEFANSVGNRVFEIGTKGYIDKLMKFGDYLNDPKVNEQRDLIY
;
A
#
# COMPACT_ATOMS: atom_id res chain seq x y z
N HIS A 1 14.41 -15.90 -7.57
CA HIS A 1 15.50 -16.71 -6.98
C HIS A 1 16.74 -16.89 -7.88
N THR A 2 16.60 -16.95 -9.22
CA THR A 2 17.74 -17.20 -10.12
C THR A 2 18.61 -15.94 -10.30
N GLU A 3 18.01 -14.76 -10.34
CA GLU A 3 18.72 -13.46 -10.47
C GLU A 3 19.47 -13.08 -9.18
N SER A 4 18.86 -13.30 -8.03
CA SER A 4 19.50 -13.05 -6.72
C SER A 4 20.78 -13.88 -6.57
N ARG A 5 20.77 -15.15 -6.98
CA ARG A 5 21.97 -16.02 -6.94
C ARG A 5 23.09 -15.55 -7.85
N LYS A 6 22.75 -15.04 -9.04
CA LYS A 6 23.74 -14.48 -9.97
C LYS A 6 24.43 -13.23 -9.43
N CYS A 7 23.69 -12.34 -8.78
CA CYS A 7 24.25 -11.14 -8.16
C CYS A 7 25.18 -11.45 -6.98
N LEU A 8 24.83 -12.45 -6.15
CA LEU A 8 25.63 -12.86 -4.98
C LEU A 8 26.93 -13.59 -5.35
N SER A 9 27.03 -14.14 -6.55
CA SER A 9 28.23 -14.89 -7.02
C SER A 9 29.20 -14.06 -7.84
N CYS A 10 28.97 -12.77 -8.02
CA CYS A 10 29.84 -11.88 -8.79
C CYS A 10 30.94 -11.29 -7.90
N ASP A 11 32.22 -11.42 -8.34
CA ASP A 11 33.37 -10.75 -7.70
C ASP A 11 33.47 -9.25 -8.07
N THR A 12 32.43 -8.68 -8.66
CA THR A 12 32.39 -7.29 -9.13
C THR A 12 31.34 -6.48 -8.37
N THR A 13 31.53 -5.16 -8.31
CA THR A 13 30.52 -4.26 -7.76
C THR A 13 29.31 -4.22 -8.68
N VAL A 14 28.13 -4.50 -8.14
CA VAL A 14 26.85 -4.48 -8.85
C VAL A 14 26.00 -3.34 -8.31
N ILE A 15 25.47 -2.50 -9.19
CA ILE A 15 24.50 -1.46 -8.84
C ILE A 15 23.12 -1.95 -9.29
N VAL A 16 22.18 -1.99 -8.35
CA VAL A 16 20.82 -2.45 -8.57
C VAL A 16 19.84 -1.31 -8.35
N VAL A 17 18.88 -1.15 -9.26
CA VAL A 17 17.70 -0.29 -9.08
C VAL A 17 16.47 -1.19 -9.15
N SER A 18 15.72 -1.28 -8.06
CA SER A 18 14.54 -2.14 -7.99
C SER A 18 13.53 -1.58 -6.99
N HIS A 19 12.25 -1.92 -7.19
CA HIS A 19 11.16 -1.69 -6.25
C HIS A 19 10.79 -2.96 -5.46
N ASP A 20 11.45 -4.09 -5.73
CA ASP A 20 11.27 -5.34 -4.99
C ASP A 20 12.11 -5.30 -3.70
N ARG A 21 11.43 -5.11 -2.57
CA ARG A 21 12.05 -5.02 -1.24
C ARG A 21 12.74 -6.32 -0.83
N HIS A 22 12.14 -7.46 -1.11
CA HIS A 22 12.72 -8.76 -0.79
C HIS A 22 14.00 -9.01 -1.61
N PHE A 23 14.00 -8.65 -2.89
CA PHE A 23 15.19 -8.71 -3.72
C PHE A 23 16.30 -7.80 -3.20
N LEU A 24 15.98 -6.52 -2.88
CA LEU A 24 16.94 -5.58 -2.31
C LEU A 24 17.51 -6.07 -0.97
N ASP A 25 16.68 -6.65 -0.10
CA ASP A 25 17.12 -7.18 1.19
C ASP A 25 18.02 -8.41 1.05
N SER A 26 17.78 -9.24 0.04
CA SER A 26 18.54 -10.46 -0.17
C SER A 26 19.89 -10.25 -0.88
N VAL A 27 20.04 -9.14 -1.63
CA VAL A 27 21.20 -8.93 -2.52
C VAL A 27 22.06 -7.74 -2.09
N CYS A 28 21.43 -6.67 -1.57
CA CYS A 28 22.16 -5.43 -1.29
C CYS A 28 22.86 -5.45 0.06
N THR A 29 24.13 -5.07 0.08
CA THR A 29 24.93 -4.83 1.29
C THR A 29 25.01 -3.36 1.66
N HIS A 30 24.70 -2.48 0.71
CA HIS A 30 24.70 -1.02 0.86
C HIS A 30 23.51 -0.43 0.13
N ILE A 31 22.94 0.64 0.67
CA ILE A 31 21.89 1.43 0.04
C ILE A 31 22.39 2.83 -0.25
N SER A 32 22.20 3.28 -1.49
CA SER A 32 22.47 4.66 -1.91
C SER A 32 21.14 5.37 -2.10
N ASP A 33 20.83 6.27 -1.18
CA ASP A 33 19.59 7.05 -1.16
C ASP A 33 19.79 8.38 -1.87
N ILE A 34 18.96 8.66 -2.87
CA ILE A 34 18.95 9.91 -3.64
C ILE A 34 17.77 10.74 -3.18
N ASP A 35 18.03 11.81 -2.42
CA ASP A 35 16.99 12.73 -1.97
C ASP A 35 17.51 14.19 -2.03
N PHE A 36 16.65 15.13 -2.45
CA PHE A 36 17.00 16.55 -2.65
C PHE A 36 18.28 16.82 -3.47
N GLY A 37 18.55 15.98 -4.49
CA GLY A 37 19.73 16.11 -5.34
C GLY A 37 21.05 15.73 -4.65
N LYS A 38 20.97 15.05 -3.51
CA LYS A 38 22.12 14.49 -2.79
C LYS A 38 22.05 12.98 -2.74
N ILE A 39 23.20 12.35 -2.74
CA ILE A 39 23.33 10.90 -2.55
C ILE A 39 23.83 10.66 -1.14
N SER A 40 23.10 9.89 -0.38
CA SER A 40 23.47 9.44 0.96
C SER A 40 23.69 7.92 0.95
N HIS A 41 24.84 7.47 1.46
CA HIS A 41 25.20 6.06 1.48
C HIS A 41 24.97 5.47 2.87
N TYR A 42 24.36 4.30 2.91
CA TYR A 42 24.08 3.54 4.12
C TYR A 42 24.63 2.12 3.98
N THR A 43 25.30 1.64 5.02
CA THR A 43 25.71 0.24 5.11
C THR A 43 24.55 -0.59 5.65
N GLY A 44 24.22 -1.67 4.99
CA GLY A 44 23.10 -2.55 5.32
C GLY A 44 22.17 -2.76 4.13
N ASN A 45 21.16 -3.61 4.32
CA ASN A 45 20.14 -3.88 3.33
C ASN A 45 19.00 -2.82 3.36
N TYR A 46 18.00 -3.00 2.50
CA TYR A 46 16.87 -2.06 2.40
C TYR A 46 16.08 -1.92 3.70
N SER A 47 15.74 -3.03 4.36
CA SER A 47 14.99 -3.03 5.62
C SER A 47 15.73 -2.28 6.73
N PHE A 48 17.03 -2.49 6.85
CA PHE A 48 17.86 -1.76 7.81
C PHE A 48 17.89 -0.26 7.54
N TRP A 49 18.10 0.12 6.27
CA TRP A 49 18.06 1.52 5.84
C TRP A 49 16.70 2.16 6.14
N TYR A 50 15.61 1.48 5.77
CA TYR A 50 14.25 1.99 5.98
C TYR A 50 13.96 2.24 7.46
N GLN A 51 14.25 1.26 8.34
CA GLN A 51 14.06 1.40 9.79
C GLN A 51 14.90 2.53 10.37
N SER A 52 16.18 2.60 9.98
CA SER A 52 17.11 3.64 10.43
C SER A 52 16.67 5.04 9.99
N SER A 53 16.22 5.19 8.74
CA SER A 53 15.72 6.46 8.20
C SER A 53 14.45 6.92 8.90
N GLN A 54 13.51 6.01 9.17
CA GLN A 54 12.27 6.30 9.90
C GLN A 54 12.56 6.70 11.36
N LEU A 55 13.50 6.03 12.01
CA LEU A 55 13.93 6.37 13.37
C LEU A 55 14.56 7.76 13.42
N ALA A 56 15.46 8.05 12.49
CA ALA A 56 16.12 9.36 12.38
C ALA A 56 15.10 10.48 12.15
N LEU A 57 14.12 10.29 11.28
CA LEU A 57 13.02 11.24 11.04
C LEU A 57 12.19 11.49 12.29
N ARG A 58 11.81 10.44 13.02
CA ARG A 58 11.05 10.55 14.28
C ARG A 58 11.85 11.30 15.35
N GLN A 59 13.13 10.98 15.51
CA GLN A 59 14.01 11.67 16.47
C GLN A 59 14.14 13.15 16.13
N LYS A 60 14.33 13.48 14.85
CA LYS A 60 14.45 14.85 14.37
C LYS A 60 13.13 15.63 14.58
N ALA A 61 11.99 15.01 14.27
CA ALA A 61 10.68 15.61 14.53
C ALA A 61 10.44 15.89 16.02
N GLN A 62 10.84 14.95 16.89
CA GLN A 62 10.73 15.13 18.35
C GLN A 62 11.67 16.23 18.88
N GLN A 63 12.89 16.31 18.35
CA GLN A 63 13.83 17.39 18.71
C GLN A 63 13.30 18.74 18.27
N ASN A 64 12.77 18.89 17.07
CA ASN A 64 12.19 20.12 16.58
C ASN A 64 10.96 20.55 17.40
N LYS A 65 10.07 19.60 17.73
CA LYS A 65 8.93 19.90 18.59
C LYS A 65 9.37 20.47 19.95
N LYS A 66 10.37 19.88 20.58
CA LYS A 66 10.95 20.39 21.84
C LYS A 66 11.60 21.77 21.66
N ALA A 67 12.26 22.00 20.53
CA ALA A 67 12.88 23.29 20.22
C ALA A 67 11.81 24.38 19.98
N GLU A 68 10.72 24.07 19.28
CA GLU A 68 9.58 24.97 19.07
C GLU A 68 8.85 25.31 20.37
N GLU A 69 8.59 24.32 21.23
CA GLU A 69 8.02 24.53 22.56
C GLU A 69 8.90 25.46 23.39
N LYS A 70 10.21 25.22 23.39
CA LYS A 70 11.20 26.07 24.08
C LYS A 70 11.26 27.48 23.52
N LYS A 71 11.22 27.61 22.19
CA LYS A 71 11.15 28.91 21.51
C LYS A 71 9.91 29.70 21.96
N LYS A 72 8.74 29.05 21.94
CA LYS A 72 7.48 29.68 22.37
C LYS A 72 7.53 30.12 23.83
N GLU A 73 8.04 29.31 24.75
CA GLU A 73 8.22 29.72 26.16
C GLU A 73 9.11 30.98 26.31
N LEU A 74 10.19 31.03 25.52
CA LEU A 74 11.13 32.16 25.55
C LEU A 74 10.48 33.43 24.96
N GLU A 75 9.70 33.28 23.86
CA GLU A 75 8.95 34.38 23.23
C GLU A 75 7.86 34.94 24.17
N ASP A 76 7.10 34.06 24.81
CA ASP A 76 6.09 34.45 25.81
C ASP A 76 6.70 35.21 26.99
N PHE A 77 7.86 34.78 27.44
CA PHE A 77 8.59 35.47 28.49
C PHE A 77 9.04 36.88 28.02
N ILE A 78 9.63 36.97 26.83
CA ILE A 78 10.08 38.24 26.25
C ILE A 78 8.88 39.20 26.10
N ALA A 79 7.74 38.72 25.60
CA ALA A 79 6.52 39.52 25.43
C ALA A 79 6.02 40.10 26.78
N ARG A 80 6.00 39.28 27.85
CA ARG A 80 5.53 39.69 29.17
C ARG A 80 6.46 40.70 29.86
N PHE A 81 7.76 40.66 29.61
CA PHE A 81 8.74 41.43 30.39
C PHE A 81 9.58 42.41 29.57
N SER A 82 9.33 42.55 28.27
CA SER A 82 10.07 43.48 27.39
C SER A 82 9.96 44.95 27.83
N ALA A 83 8.85 45.35 28.41
CA ALA A 83 8.63 46.73 28.89
C ALA A 83 9.19 47.00 30.33
N ASN A 84 9.68 45.97 31.02
CA ASN A 84 10.15 46.10 32.41
C ASN A 84 11.68 46.31 32.43
N VAL A 85 12.10 47.53 32.82
CA VAL A 85 13.52 47.95 32.86
C VAL A 85 14.39 47.00 33.72
N ALA A 86 13.87 46.53 34.86
CA ALA A 86 14.59 45.63 35.77
C ALA A 86 14.82 44.24 35.17
N LYS A 87 14.01 43.80 34.20
CA LYS A 87 14.09 42.50 33.52
C LYS A 87 14.62 42.56 32.09
N SER A 88 14.95 43.73 31.58
CA SER A 88 15.46 43.99 30.23
C SER A 88 16.70 43.12 29.90
N LYS A 89 17.66 43.00 30.83
CA LYS A 89 18.86 42.15 30.65
C LYS A 89 18.48 40.67 30.49
N GLN A 90 17.44 40.20 31.20
CA GLN A 90 16.97 38.82 31.09
C GLN A 90 16.23 38.58 29.76
N ALA A 91 15.46 39.57 29.27
CA ALA A 91 14.82 39.47 27.95
C ALA A 91 15.87 39.43 26.82
N THR A 92 16.92 40.24 26.90
CA THR A 92 18.03 40.23 25.93
C THR A 92 18.80 38.89 25.95
N SER A 93 19.05 38.31 27.14
CA SER A 93 19.68 36.99 27.26
C SER A 93 18.81 35.89 26.59
N ARG A 94 17.50 35.94 26.79
CA ARG A 94 16.57 34.97 26.17
C ARG A 94 16.43 35.16 24.67
N LYS A 95 16.51 36.38 24.15
CA LYS A 95 16.61 36.63 22.71
C LYS A 95 17.83 35.89 22.09
N LYS A 96 18.99 36.03 22.73
CA LYS A 96 20.20 35.29 22.32
C LYS A 96 20.06 33.77 22.42
N MET A 97 19.23 33.27 23.37
CA MET A 97 18.92 31.86 23.44
C MET A 97 18.05 31.37 22.26
N ILE A 98 17.08 32.20 21.83
CA ILE A 98 16.26 31.87 20.63
C ILE A 98 17.15 31.82 19.38
N GLU A 99 18.06 32.80 19.23
CA GLU A 99 19.02 32.84 18.09
C GLU A 99 19.94 31.58 18.04
N LYS A 100 20.19 30.96 19.20
CA LYS A 100 21.01 29.74 19.32
C LYS A 100 20.18 28.44 19.20
N LEU A 101 18.84 28.52 19.27
CA LEU A 101 17.98 27.39 19.05
C LEU A 101 18.06 27.00 17.56
N ASN A 102 18.83 25.98 17.29
CA ASN A 102 18.93 25.41 15.94
C ASN A 102 17.66 24.58 15.67
N ILE A 103 16.63 25.25 15.18
CA ILE A 103 15.48 24.55 14.60
C ILE A 103 15.94 24.18 13.19
N GLU A 104 16.48 23.00 13.06
CA GLU A 104 16.76 22.48 11.72
C GLU A 104 15.44 22.37 10.97
N GLU A 105 15.33 23.08 9.86
CA GLU A 105 14.25 22.82 8.91
C GLU A 105 14.27 21.33 8.57
N ILE A 106 13.30 20.57 9.09
CA ILE A 106 13.01 19.26 8.54
C ILE A 106 12.38 19.56 7.18
N ARG A 107 13.24 19.60 6.16
CA ARG A 107 12.70 19.58 4.81
C ARG A 107 11.91 18.27 4.70
N PRO A 108 10.59 18.35 4.46
CA PRO A 108 9.85 17.13 4.21
C PRO A 108 10.56 16.40 3.08
N SER A 109 10.83 15.11 3.24
CA SER A 109 11.45 14.31 2.18
C SER A 109 10.77 14.63 0.85
N SER A 110 11.52 14.67 -0.24
CA SER A 110 10.94 14.80 -1.59
C SER A 110 10.01 13.62 -1.91
N ARG A 111 10.13 12.55 -1.13
CA ARG A 111 9.23 11.39 -1.20
C ARG A 111 7.87 11.71 -0.63
N ARG A 112 6.87 11.55 -1.46
CA ARG A 112 5.49 11.74 -1.06
C ARG A 112 4.82 10.38 -0.89
N TYR A 113 4.34 10.12 0.31
CA TYR A 113 3.54 8.93 0.59
C TYR A 113 2.07 9.25 0.33
N PRO A 114 1.37 8.46 -0.49
CA PRO A 114 -0.07 8.64 -0.64
C PRO A 114 -0.79 8.34 0.67
N GLY A 115 -1.90 9.04 0.90
CA GLY A 115 -2.73 8.88 2.09
C GLY A 115 -3.77 7.77 1.92
N ILE A 116 -3.35 6.51 1.74
CA ILE A 116 -4.26 5.38 1.55
C ILE A 116 -4.89 4.98 2.88
N ILE A 117 -6.22 5.08 2.96
CA ILE A 117 -7.01 4.64 4.11
C ILE A 117 -8.28 4.01 3.58
N PHE A 118 -8.44 2.71 3.76
CA PHE A 118 -9.69 2.02 3.44
C PHE A 118 -10.61 2.04 4.65
N GLU A 119 -11.75 2.65 4.47
CA GLU A 119 -12.88 2.63 5.39
C GLU A 119 -13.98 1.74 4.81
N LYS A 120 -14.83 1.21 5.64
CA LYS A 120 -16.01 0.46 5.23
C LYS A 120 -17.27 1.19 5.71
N GLU A 121 -18.26 1.27 4.83
CA GLU A 121 -19.53 1.91 5.15
C GLU A 121 -20.32 1.10 6.19
N ARG A 122 -20.23 -0.24 6.09
CA ARG A 122 -20.92 -1.18 7.00
C ARG A 122 -20.04 -2.38 7.32
N ASP A 123 -20.31 -2.99 8.46
CA ASP A 123 -19.70 -4.27 8.83
C ASP A 123 -20.26 -5.42 7.98
N SER A 124 -19.40 -6.38 7.68
CA SER A 124 -19.82 -7.63 7.05
C SER A 124 -20.61 -8.50 8.05
N GLY A 125 -21.63 -9.20 7.57
CA GLY A 125 -22.31 -10.24 8.33
C GLY A 125 -21.44 -11.48 8.54
N ASP A 126 -22.03 -12.58 9.03
CA ASP A 126 -21.31 -13.82 9.29
C ASP A 126 -20.98 -14.60 8.01
N GLN A 127 -21.85 -14.51 7.01
CA GLN A 127 -21.57 -15.07 5.67
C GLN A 127 -20.79 -14.05 4.84
N ILE A 128 -19.61 -14.45 4.41
CA ILE A 128 -18.70 -13.62 3.60
C ILE A 128 -18.74 -14.10 2.15
N LEU A 129 -18.12 -15.23 1.90
CA LEU A 129 -18.05 -15.88 0.59
C LEU A 129 -17.99 -17.40 0.82
N THR A 130 -18.86 -18.11 0.15
CA THR A 130 -18.84 -19.56 0.10
C THR A 130 -18.75 -20.00 -1.36
N ILE A 131 -17.75 -20.81 -1.66
CA ILE A 131 -17.53 -21.42 -2.97
C ILE A 131 -17.64 -22.92 -2.78
N GLU A 132 -18.51 -23.57 -3.56
CA GLU A 132 -18.74 -25.01 -3.52
C GLU A 132 -18.64 -25.60 -4.94
N ASN A 133 -17.71 -26.55 -5.10
CA ASN A 133 -17.51 -27.27 -6.37
C ASN A 133 -17.32 -26.37 -7.60
N LEU A 134 -16.62 -25.26 -7.43
CA LEU A 134 -16.36 -24.32 -8.53
C LEU A 134 -15.39 -24.94 -9.53
N THR A 135 -15.70 -24.78 -10.82
CA THR A 135 -14.81 -25.14 -11.93
C THR A 135 -14.33 -23.86 -12.61
N ILE A 136 -13.04 -23.76 -12.84
CA ILE A 136 -12.38 -22.66 -13.56
C ILE A 136 -11.79 -23.23 -14.85
N ASN A 137 -12.22 -22.70 -16.01
CA ASN A 137 -11.67 -23.03 -17.33
C ASN A 137 -11.62 -24.52 -17.66
N ASP A 138 -12.62 -25.32 -17.28
CA ASP A 138 -12.73 -26.78 -17.53
C ASP A 138 -11.60 -27.65 -16.94
N ASP A 139 -10.46 -27.10 -16.59
CA ASP A 139 -9.29 -27.82 -16.11
C ASP A 139 -9.26 -27.95 -14.59
N ILE A 140 -9.62 -26.89 -13.86
CA ILE A 140 -9.56 -26.84 -12.40
C ILE A 140 -10.96 -27.05 -11.85
N LYS A 141 -11.20 -28.23 -11.27
CA LYS A 141 -12.52 -28.66 -10.80
C LYS A 141 -12.58 -28.79 -9.30
N ASN A 142 -13.80 -28.68 -8.77
CA ASN A 142 -14.11 -28.93 -7.36
C ASN A 142 -13.38 -27.99 -6.37
N LEU A 143 -13.19 -26.71 -6.73
CA LEU A 143 -12.69 -25.74 -5.78
C LEU A 143 -13.75 -25.46 -4.71
N ASN A 144 -13.32 -25.56 -3.45
CA ASN A 144 -14.14 -25.21 -2.31
C ASN A 144 -13.40 -24.21 -1.43
N LEU A 145 -14.08 -23.12 -1.08
CA LEU A 145 -13.53 -22.07 -0.22
C LEU A 145 -14.65 -21.43 0.60
N ILE A 146 -14.44 -21.35 1.90
CA ILE A 146 -15.32 -20.60 2.79
C ILE A 146 -14.46 -19.53 3.47
N LEU A 147 -14.78 -18.26 3.23
CA LEU A 147 -14.13 -17.15 3.91
C LEU A 147 -14.89 -16.75 5.16
N ASN A 148 -14.14 -16.59 6.24
CA ASN A 148 -14.62 -16.08 7.51
C ASN A 148 -14.37 -14.57 7.60
N LYS A 149 -14.98 -13.94 8.59
CA LYS A 149 -14.81 -12.52 8.87
C LYS A 149 -13.34 -12.19 9.11
N GLU A 150 -12.89 -11.10 8.51
CA GLU A 150 -11.49 -10.61 8.59
C GLU A 150 -10.43 -11.55 7.97
N ASP A 151 -10.82 -12.57 7.21
CA ASP A 151 -9.87 -13.33 6.41
C ASP A 151 -9.21 -12.42 5.38
N LYS A 152 -7.90 -12.43 5.36
CA LYS A 152 -7.04 -11.77 4.37
C LYS A 152 -6.31 -12.84 3.58
N LEU A 153 -6.93 -13.28 2.50
CA LEU A 153 -6.50 -14.40 1.69
C LEU A 153 -5.43 -13.96 0.69
N VAL A 154 -4.26 -14.59 0.73
CA VAL A 154 -3.28 -14.54 -0.35
C VAL A 154 -3.65 -15.63 -1.35
N LEU A 155 -4.11 -15.21 -2.52
CA LEU A 155 -4.35 -16.09 -3.65
C LEU A 155 -3.04 -16.27 -4.43
N PHE A 156 -2.61 -17.49 -4.62
CA PHE A 156 -1.34 -17.84 -5.24
C PHE A 156 -1.51 -18.91 -6.31
N SER A 157 -0.78 -18.80 -7.41
CA SER A 157 -0.63 -19.83 -8.44
C SER A 157 0.70 -19.64 -9.18
N LYS A 158 1.24 -20.70 -9.74
CA LYS A 158 2.39 -20.63 -10.67
C LYS A 158 2.02 -19.97 -12.01
N ASP A 159 0.73 -20.02 -12.38
CA ASP A 159 0.21 -19.37 -13.58
C ASP A 159 -0.73 -18.22 -13.19
N SER A 160 -0.35 -16.99 -13.53
CA SER A 160 -1.13 -15.79 -13.26
C SER A 160 -2.50 -15.78 -13.96
N LYS A 161 -2.66 -16.52 -15.07
CA LYS A 161 -3.96 -16.65 -15.75
C LYS A 161 -4.99 -17.34 -14.87
N ILE A 162 -4.56 -18.29 -14.04
CA ILE A 162 -5.46 -19.01 -13.11
C ILE A 162 -6.01 -18.03 -12.07
N THR A 163 -5.17 -17.17 -11.50
CA THR A 163 -5.60 -16.20 -10.50
C THR A 163 -6.53 -15.14 -11.08
N SER A 164 -6.19 -14.59 -12.25
CA SER A 164 -7.07 -13.62 -12.93
C SER A 164 -8.42 -14.25 -13.32
N ASN A 165 -8.42 -15.49 -13.83
CA ASN A 165 -9.66 -16.20 -14.12
C ASN A 165 -10.50 -16.49 -12.86
N PHE A 166 -9.85 -16.78 -11.73
CA PHE A 166 -10.54 -16.90 -10.44
C PHE A 166 -11.27 -15.61 -10.08
N TYR A 167 -10.60 -14.44 -10.17
CA TYR A 167 -11.26 -13.15 -9.91
C TYR A 167 -12.43 -12.91 -10.86
N HIS A 168 -12.24 -13.12 -12.16
CA HIS A 168 -13.32 -12.96 -13.14
C HIS A 168 -14.51 -13.87 -12.83
N THR A 169 -14.25 -15.11 -12.43
CA THR A 169 -15.31 -16.08 -12.13
C THR A 169 -16.08 -15.69 -10.88
N ILE A 170 -15.41 -15.29 -9.79
CA ILE A 170 -16.11 -14.93 -8.53
C ILE A 170 -16.80 -13.55 -8.58
N LEU A 171 -16.40 -12.69 -9.52
CA LEU A 171 -17.03 -11.37 -9.70
C LEU A 171 -18.18 -11.38 -10.70
N ASN A 172 -18.20 -12.33 -11.64
CA ASN A 172 -19.30 -12.52 -12.58
C ASN A 172 -20.45 -13.30 -11.93
N ASP A 173 -21.30 -12.61 -11.16
CA ASP A 173 -22.40 -13.18 -10.38
C ASP A 173 -23.48 -13.92 -11.22
N ASN A 174 -23.40 -13.91 -12.55
CA ASN A 174 -24.56 -14.19 -13.38
C ASN A 174 -24.89 -15.67 -13.62
N ASN A 175 -24.07 -16.65 -13.19
CA ASN A 175 -24.34 -18.06 -13.54
C ASN A 175 -23.82 -19.16 -12.61
N HIS A 176 -23.31 -18.89 -11.42
CA HIS A 176 -22.74 -19.96 -10.62
C HIS A 176 -23.52 -20.22 -9.33
N ASN A 177 -24.33 -21.29 -9.33
CA ASN A 177 -24.87 -21.91 -8.10
C ASN A 177 -23.75 -22.27 -7.09
N SER A 178 -22.50 -22.30 -7.58
CA SER A 178 -21.30 -22.61 -6.81
C SER A 178 -20.75 -21.44 -5.99
N ILE A 179 -21.22 -20.22 -6.19
CA ILE A 179 -20.69 -19.02 -5.51
C ILE A 179 -21.80 -18.32 -4.75
N LYS A 180 -21.65 -18.17 -3.45
CA LYS A 180 -22.61 -17.52 -2.58
C LYS A 180 -21.93 -16.39 -1.81
N TRP A 181 -22.25 -15.16 -2.17
CA TRP A 181 -21.84 -13.97 -1.44
C TRP A 181 -22.80 -13.67 -0.30
N GLY A 182 -22.27 -13.21 0.83
CA GLY A 182 -23.11 -12.68 1.92
C GLY A 182 -23.90 -11.44 1.48
N SER A 183 -25.14 -11.32 1.92
CA SER A 183 -26.04 -10.21 1.53
C SER A 183 -25.57 -8.82 1.96
N THR A 184 -24.64 -8.76 2.93
CA THR A 184 -24.05 -7.50 3.45
C THR A 184 -22.73 -7.14 2.78
N ILE A 185 -22.23 -7.95 1.86
CA ILE A 185 -20.93 -7.75 1.24
C ILE A 185 -21.02 -6.72 0.12
N SER A 186 -20.19 -5.68 0.25
CA SER A 186 -19.88 -4.72 -0.80
C SER A 186 -18.46 -4.98 -1.29
N LYS A 187 -18.30 -5.13 -2.60
CA LYS A 187 -17.05 -5.54 -3.24
C LYS A 187 -16.39 -4.38 -3.96
N SER A 188 -15.09 -4.23 -3.82
CA SER A 188 -14.27 -3.34 -4.64
C SER A 188 -13.08 -4.10 -5.20
N PHE A 189 -12.76 -3.87 -6.48
CA PHE A 189 -11.77 -4.66 -7.20
C PHE A 189 -10.80 -3.78 -8.00
N ILE A 190 -9.51 -4.11 -7.90
CA ILE A 190 -8.46 -3.62 -8.81
C ILE A 190 -7.96 -4.82 -9.60
N PRO A 191 -8.23 -4.88 -10.92
CA PRO A 191 -7.63 -5.88 -11.81
C PRO A 191 -6.18 -5.57 -12.09
N ASN A 192 -5.40 -6.56 -12.52
CA ASN A 192 -4.02 -6.38 -12.97
C ASN A 192 -3.94 -5.48 -14.20
N ASP A 193 -4.84 -5.66 -15.18
CA ASP A 193 -5.00 -4.77 -16.32
C ASP A 193 -6.13 -3.77 -16.07
N ASN A 194 -5.76 -2.49 -15.94
CA ASN A 194 -6.67 -1.40 -15.67
C ASN A 194 -6.97 -0.52 -16.90
N ASP A 195 -6.42 -0.83 -18.07
CA ASP A 195 -6.47 0.04 -19.25
C ASP A 195 -7.90 0.39 -19.67
N SER A 196 -8.81 -0.58 -19.65
CA SER A 196 -10.21 -0.40 -20.01
C SER A 196 -10.98 0.62 -19.16
N TYR A 197 -10.52 0.91 -17.94
CA TYR A 197 -11.12 1.94 -17.07
C TYR A 197 -10.78 3.36 -17.52
N PHE A 198 -9.76 3.55 -18.36
CA PHE A 198 -9.21 4.84 -18.75
C PHE A 198 -9.34 5.13 -20.26
N ASP A 199 -10.17 4.40 -20.98
CA ASP A 199 -10.36 4.55 -22.44
C ASP A 199 -11.03 5.87 -22.84
N LYS A 200 -11.84 6.46 -21.95
CA LYS A 200 -12.57 7.70 -22.21
C LYS A 200 -11.65 8.91 -22.08
N ASP A 201 -11.82 9.88 -22.97
CA ASP A 201 -11.11 11.15 -22.91
C ASP A 201 -11.80 12.10 -21.94
N MET A 202 -11.39 12.04 -20.66
CA MET A 202 -11.90 12.89 -19.59
C MET A 202 -10.77 13.18 -18.58
N ASN A 203 -10.93 14.22 -17.76
CA ASN A 203 -10.01 14.50 -16.69
C ASN A 203 -10.26 13.57 -15.48
N LEU A 204 -9.31 13.53 -14.52
CA LEU A 204 -9.40 12.62 -13.37
C LEU A 204 -10.56 12.94 -12.44
N ILE A 205 -10.97 14.21 -12.34
CA ILE A 205 -12.12 14.60 -11.50
C ILE A 205 -13.40 13.98 -12.07
N ASP A 206 -13.63 14.13 -13.38
CA ASP A 206 -14.80 13.58 -14.03
C ASP A 206 -14.76 12.05 -14.08
N TRP A 207 -13.56 11.48 -14.22
CA TRP A 207 -13.37 10.04 -14.14
C TRP A 207 -13.75 9.48 -12.77
N LEU A 208 -13.31 10.09 -11.69
CA LEU A 208 -13.63 9.60 -10.34
C LEU A 208 -15.09 9.85 -9.98
N ARG A 209 -15.68 10.97 -10.46
CA ARG A 209 -17.10 11.34 -10.26
C ARG A 209 -18.08 10.29 -10.76
N GLN A 210 -17.73 9.53 -11.80
CA GLN A 210 -18.64 8.50 -12.34
C GLN A 210 -18.88 7.31 -11.41
N TRP A 211 -18.05 7.15 -10.36
CA TRP A 211 -18.10 6.03 -9.41
C TRP A 211 -18.89 6.31 -8.14
N THR A 212 -19.52 7.47 -8.02
CA THR A 212 -20.42 7.81 -6.91
C THR A 212 -21.77 8.28 -7.43
N ASN A 213 -22.83 7.92 -6.70
CA ASN A 213 -24.19 8.34 -6.97
C ASN A 213 -24.71 9.36 -5.96
N ASP A 214 -23.97 9.64 -4.89
CA ASP A 214 -24.33 10.61 -3.88
C ASP A 214 -23.98 12.02 -4.36
N ASP A 215 -24.93 12.97 -4.27
CA ASP A 215 -24.76 14.33 -4.76
C ASP A 215 -23.67 15.10 -3.99
N GLU A 216 -23.49 14.86 -2.70
CA GLU A 216 -22.42 15.47 -1.90
C GLU A 216 -21.05 14.92 -2.29
N GLU A 217 -20.95 13.61 -2.52
CA GLU A 217 -19.72 12.94 -2.96
C GLU A 217 -19.34 13.30 -4.40
N ARG A 218 -20.28 13.77 -5.21
CA ARG A 218 -20.03 14.26 -6.59
C ARG A 218 -19.43 15.66 -6.64
N LYS A 219 -19.40 16.39 -5.53
CA LYS A 219 -18.79 17.73 -5.48
C LYS A 219 -17.30 17.66 -5.77
N GLU A 220 -16.82 18.63 -6.51
CA GLU A 220 -15.42 18.67 -6.96
C GLU A 220 -14.44 18.64 -5.79
N ASP A 221 -14.71 19.35 -4.71
CA ASP A 221 -13.83 19.42 -3.54
C ASP A 221 -13.69 18.05 -2.87
N TYR A 222 -14.77 17.26 -2.79
CA TYR A 222 -14.75 15.92 -2.25
C TYR A 222 -13.87 15.00 -3.11
N ILE A 223 -14.05 15.03 -4.42
CA ILE A 223 -13.28 14.23 -5.38
C ILE A 223 -11.81 14.62 -5.37
N ARG A 224 -11.51 15.93 -5.38
CA ARG A 224 -10.14 16.46 -5.26
C ARG A 224 -9.47 16.01 -3.95
N GLY A 225 -10.24 15.83 -2.87
CA GLY A 225 -9.75 15.29 -1.62
C GLY A 225 -9.18 13.87 -1.77
N PHE A 226 -9.87 12.97 -2.48
CA PHE A 226 -9.37 11.62 -2.74
C PHE A 226 -8.19 11.61 -3.72
N LEU A 227 -8.26 12.38 -4.81
CA LEU A 227 -7.16 12.54 -5.75
C LEU A 227 -5.92 13.13 -5.07
N GLY A 228 -6.09 14.11 -4.19
CA GLY A 228 -5.02 14.70 -3.41
C GLY A 228 -4.34 13.72 -2.46
N LYS A 229 -5.11 12.81 -1.82
CA LYS A 229 -4.55 11.69 -1.04
C LYS A 229 -3.65 10.80 -1.91
N MET A 230 -3.94 10.66 -3.21
CA MET A 230 -3.14 9.90 -4.18
C MET A 230 -2.10 10.75 -4.91
N ILE A 231 -1.78 11.93 -4.37
CA ILE A 231 -0.73 12.83 -4.88
C ILE A 231 -1.10 13.48 -6.22
N PHE A 232 -2.35 13.48 -6.62
CA PHE A 232 -2.84 14.29 -7.73
C PHE A 232 -3.33 15.64 -7.22
N SER A 233 -2.44 16.64 -7.18
CA SER A 233 -2.73 17.97 -6.63
C SER A 233 -2.75 19.04 -7.72
N GLY A 234 -3.57 20.07 -7.53
CA GLY A 234 -3.66 21.18 -8.46
C GLY A 234 -4.04 20.74 -9.88
N ASP A 235 -3.19 21.09 -10.85
CA ASP A 235 -3.40 20.79 -12.28
C ASP A 235 -3.28 19.30 -12.60
N GLU A 236 -2.64 18.50 -11.76
CA GLU A 236 -2.53 17.06 -11.98
C GLU A 236 -3.90 16.35 -11.94
N ALA A 237 -4.85 16.87 -11.16
CA ALA A 237 -6.23 16.38 -11.14
C ALA A 237 -7.00 16.65 -12.43
N LEU A 238 -6.50 17.55 -13.28
CA LEU A 238 -7.08 17.90 -14.58
C LEU A 238 -6.43 17.14 -15.76
N LYS A 239 -5.44 16.27 -15.48
CA LYS A 239 -4.85 15.42 -16.52
C LYS A 239 -5.91 14.55 -17.19
N SER A 240 -5.78 14.35 -18.50
CA SER A 240 -6.58 13.37 -19.23
C SER A 240 -6.23 11.94 -18.78
N CYS A 241 -7.25 11.10 -18.62
CA CYS A 241 -7.08 9.68 -18.28
C CYS A 241 -6.17 8.92 -19.26
N LYS A 242 -6.15 9.34 -20.54
CA LYS A 242 -5.37 8.68 -21.58
C LYS A 242 -3.85 8.84 -21.47
N VAL A 243 -3.37 9.84 -20.74
CA VAL A 243 -1.93 10.13 -20.63
C VAL A 243 -1.32 9.61 -19.33
N LEU A 244 -2.07 8.84 -18.55
CA LEU A 244 -1.61 8.31 -17.28
C LEU A 244 -0.60 7.18 -17.46
N SER A 245 0.46 7.22 -16.66
CA SER A 245 1.36 6.08 -16.47
C SER A 245 0.65 4.93 -15.73
N GLY A 246 1.20 3.71 -15.83
CA GLY A 246 0.64 2.55 -15.13
C GLY A 246 0.46 2.78 -13.62
N GLY A 247 1.47 3.35 -12.95
CA GLY A 247 1.38 3.68 -11.53
C GLY A 247 0.35 4.76 -11.20
N GLU A 248 0.17 5.75 -12.08
CA GLU A 248 -0.90 6.75 -11.93
C GLU A 248 -2.29 6.13 -12.08
N LYS A 249 -2.48 5.19 -13.03
CA LYS A 249 -3.74 4.45 -13.18
C LYS A 249 -4.07 3.65 -11.92
N VAL A 250 -3.11 2.92 -11.35
CA VAL A 250 -3.33 2.18 -10.10
C VAL A 250 -3.66 3.12 -8.95
N ARG A 251 -2.98 4.28 -8.81
CA ARG A 251 -3.35 5.28 -7.79
C ARG A 251 -4.76 5.85 -7.97
N CYS A 252 -5.22 6.04 -9.21
CA CYS A 252 -6.62 6.42 -9.49
C CYS A 252 -7.59 5.30 -9.06
N MET A 253 -7.28 4.04 -9.37
CA MET A 253 -8.08 2.89 -8.93
C MET A 253 -8.15 2.79 -7.40
N LEU A 254 -7.04 3.07 -6.69
CA LEU A 254 -7.03 3.15 -5.22
C LEU A 254 -7.92 4.28 -4.70
N SER A 255 -7.94 5.46 -5.37
CA SER A 255 -8.87 6.56 -5.04
C SER A 255 -10.32 6.11 -5.14
N LYS A 256 -10.66 5.41 -6.25
CA LYS A 256 -11.98 4.81 -6.47
C LYS A 256 -12.35 3.84 -5.34
N MET A 257 -11.47 2.89 -5.02
CA MET A 257 -11.71 1.92 -3.95
C MET A 257 -11.94 2.56 -2.58
N MET A 258 -11.16 3.60 -2.24
CA MET A 258 -11.35 4.33 -0.98
C MET A 258 -12.71 5.03 -0.93
N MET A 259 -13.18 5.56 -2.06
CA MET A 259 -14.47 6.25 -2.16
C MET A 259 -15.65 5.28 -2.06
N GLU A 260 -15.51 4.06 -2.59
CA GLU A 260 -16.55 3.02 -2.55
C GLU A 260 -16.82 2.48 -1.14
N LYS A 261 -15.93 2.67 -0.19
CA LYS A 261 -16.06 2.23 1.23
C LYS A 261 -16.52 0.79 1.40
N SER A 262 -16.03 -0.09 0.52
CA SER A 262 -16.41 -1.50 0.50
C SER A 262 -15.82 -2.27 1.69
N ASN A 263 -16.57 -3.30 2.17
CA ASN A 263 -16.10 -4.16 3.26
C ASN A 263 -15.35 -5.41 2.78
N PHE A 264 -15.29 -5.62 1.46
CA PHE A 264 -14.53 -6.69 0.82
C PHE A 264 -13.67 -6.12 -0.31
N LEU A 265 -12.36 -6.25 -0.19
CA LEU A 265 -11.40 -5.71 -1.14
C LEU A 265 -10.72 -6.83 -1.93
N LEU A 266 -10.65 -6.67 -3.24
CA LEU A 266 -10.01 -7.63 -4.15
C LEU A 266 -8.89 -6.91 -4.92
N PHE A 267 -7.73 -7.56 -4.97
CA PHE A 267 -6.55 -7.01 -5.62
C PHE A 267 -5.88 -8.08 -6.49
N ASP A 268 -5.81 -7.85 -7.80
CA ASP A 268 -5.05 -8.69 -8.72
C ASP A 268 -3.74 -7.99 -9.08
N ASP A 269 -2.68 -8.33 -8.35
CA ASP A 269 -1.31 -7.80 -8.45
C ASP A 269 -1.21 -6.26 -8.38
N PRO A 270 -1.72 -5.62 -7.31
CA PRO A 270 -1.81 -4.16 -7.20
C PRO A 270 -0.45 -3.48 -7.06
N THR A 271 0.61 -4.23 -6.78
CA THR A 271 1.96 -3.70 -6.56
C THR A 271 2.71 -3.44 -7.87
N ASN A 272 2.22 -3.97 -8.99
CA ASN A 272 2.77 -3.70 -10.31
C ASN A 272 2.74 -2.19 -10.61
N HIS A 273 3.85 -1.68 -11.13
CA HIS A 273 4.03 -0.27 -11.52
C HIS A 273 3.96 0.76 -10.38
N LEU A 274 3.83 0.33 -9.11
CA LEU A 274 3.86 1.25 -7.97
C LEU A 274 5.28 1.49 -7.48
N ASP A 275 5.53 2.74 -7.03
CA ASP A 275 6.73 3.07 -6.30
C ASP A 275 6.71 2.51 -4.87
N LEU A 276 7.88 2.43 -4.24
CA LEU A 276 8.04 1.87 -2.89
C LEU A 276 7.22 2.62 -1.83
N GLU A 277 7.03 3.93 -2.01
CA GLU A 277 6.25 4.78 -1.13
C GLU A 277 4.76 4.40 -1.19
N THR A 278 4.24 4.20 -2.38
CA THR A 278 2.84 3.79 -2.59
C THR A 278 2.61 2.35 -2.11
N ILE A 279 3.53 1.41 -2.41
CA ILE A 279 3.47 0.03 -1.90
C ILE A 279 3.45 0.02 -0.37
N THR A 280 4.31 0.82 0.27
CA THR A 280 4.39 0.93 1.73
C THR A 280 3.10 1.48 2.33
N ALA A 281 2.54 2.54 1.74
CA ALA A 281 1.29 3.15 2.18
C ALA A 281 0.10 2.18 2.03
N LEU A 282 0.02 1.48 0.90
CA LEU A 282 -0.99 0.46 0.62
C LEU A 282 -0.89 -0.70 1.62
N ASN A 283 0.31 -1.23 1.84
CA ASN A 283 0.57 -2.30 2.79
C ASN A 283 0.10 -1.94 4.20
N ASN A 284 0.48 -0.77 4.69
CA ASN A 284 0.10 -0.28 6.02
C ASN A 284 -1.42 -0.09 6.16
N SER A 285 -2.09 0.32 5.10
CA SER A 285 -3.55 0.46 5.08
C SER A 285 -4.25 -0.90 5.12
N LEU A 286 -3.80 -1.86 4.31
CA LEU A 286 -4.39 -3.20 4.25
C LEU A 286 -4.17 -4.00 5.54
N ILE A 287 -3.03 -3.83 6.22
CA ILE A 287 -2.81 -4.44 7.55
C ILE A 287 -3.86 -3.94 8.55
N LYS A 288 -4.19 -2.64 8.53
CA LYS A 288 -5.15 -2.02 9.45
C LYS A 288 -6.61 -2.24 9.07
N PHE A 289 -6.88 -2.57 7.83
CA PHE A 289 -8.25 -2.76 7.34
C PHE A 289 -8.95 -3.92 8.05
N LYS A 290 -10.15 -3.66 8.60
CA LYS A 290 -10.97 -4.61 9.36
C LYS A 290 -12.08 -5.24 8.52
N GLY A 291 -11.83 -5.46 7.25
CA GLY A 291 -12.71 -6.17 6.32
C GLY A 291 -12.00 -7.38 5.73
N ASN A 292 -12.63 -8.01 4.76
CA ASN A 292 -12.07 -9.14 4.06
C ASN A 292 -11.24 -8.68 2.86
N ILE A 293 -10.18 -9.43 2.57
CA ILE A 293 -9.29 -9.17 1.45
C ILE A 293 -9.02 -10.47 0.70
N ILE A 294 -9.04 -10.43 -0.62
CA ILE A 294 -8.34 -11.41 -1.48
C ILE A 294 -7.30 -10.63 -2.27
N LEU A 295 -6.06 -11.07 -2.21
CA LEU A 295 -4.98 -10.42 -2.95
C LEU A 295 -4.07 -11.44 -3.65
N THR A 296 -3.67 -11.14 -4.87
CA THR A 296 -2.49 -11.70 -5.53
C THR A 296 -1.39 -10.66 -5.54
N THR A 297 -0.16 -11.07 -5.41
CA THR A 297 1.01 -10.18 -5.55
C THR A 297 2.28 -10.99 -5.75
N GLN A 298 3.26 -10.40 -6.43
CA GLN A 298 4.62 -10.93 -6.54
C GLN A 298 5.54 -10.41 -5.41
N ASP A 299 5.12 -9.38 -4.67
CA ASP A 299 5.85 -8.86 -3.51
C ASP A 299 5.63 -9.78 -2.30
N PHE A 300 6.68 -10.54 -1.95
CA PHE A 300 6.67 -11.46 -0.81
C PHE A 300 6.34 -10.76 0.51
N GLU A 301 6.97 -9.61 0.78
CA GLU A 301 6.76 -8.87 2.03
C GLU A 301 5.33 -8.34 2.14
N PHE A 302 4.76 -7.93 1.02
CA PHE A 302 3.36 -7.50 0.96
C PHE A 302 2.41 -8.66 1.25
N ALA A 303 2.59 -9.81 0.60
CA ALA A 303 1.80 -11.02 0.86
C ALA A 303 1.91 -11.48 2.32
N ASN A 304 3.14 -11.55 2.84
CA ASN A 304 3.42 -12.05 4.18
C ASN A 304 2.91 -11.13 5.30
N SER A 305 2.96 -9.81 5.11
CA SER A 305 2.52 -8.84 6.12
C SER A 305 1.00 -8.66 6.17
N VAL A 306 0.33 -8.68 5.01
CA VAL A 306 -1.13 -8.48 4.91
C VAL A 306 -1.90 -9.77 5.15
N GLY A 307 -1.51 -10.88 4.49
CA GLY A 307 -2.23 -12.14 4.49
C GLY A 307 -2.19 -12.86 5.84
N ASN A 308 -3.29 -13.52 6.20
CA ASN A 308 -3.39 -14.46 7.32
C ASN A 308 -3.83 -15.86 6.87
N ARG A 309 -4.12 -16.03 5.59
CA ARG A 309 -4.54 -17.28 4.95
C ARG A 309 -3.97 -17.36 3.55
N VAL A 310 -3.58 -18.54 3.10
CA VAL A 310 -3.05 -18.79 1.75
C VAL A 310 -3.93 -19.78 1.03
N PHE A 311 -4.32 -19.44 -0.20
CA PHE A 311 -5.06 -20.30 -1.10
C PHE A 311 -4.27 -20.45 -2.41
N GLU A 312 -3.59 -21.60 -2.56
CA GLU A 312 -2.80 -21.90 -3.76
C GLU A 312 -3.63 -22.75 -4.72
N ILE A 313 -3.75 -22.31 -5.97
CA ILE A 313 -4.46 -23.03 -7.02
C ILE A 313 -3.44 -23.56 -8.03
N GLY A 314 -3.38 -24.88 -8.16
CA GLY A 314 -2.64 -25.57 -9.19
C GLY A 314 -3.54 -26.08 -10.31
N THR A 315 -2.95 -26.73 -11.30
CA THR A 315 -3.68 -27.29 -12.45
C THR A 315 -4.53 -28.53 -12.10
N LYS A 316 -4.20 -29.24 -11.01
CA LYS A 316 -4.88 -30.48 -10.58
C LYS A 316 -5.63 -30.37 -9.27
N GLY A 317 -5.54 -29.21 -8.59
CA GLY A 317 -6.18 -29.04 -7.29
C GLY A 317 -5.80 -27.75 -6.62
N TYR A 318 -6.06 -27.66 -5.33
CA TYR A 318 -5.75 -26.47 -4.53
C TYR A 318 -5.27 -26.83 -3.12
N ILE A 319 -4.63 -25.89 -2.46
CA ILE A 319 -4.23 -25.95 -1.05
C ILE A 319 -4.78 -24.73 -0.35
N ASP A 320 -5.44 -24.94 0.79
CA ASP A 320 -5.98 -23.89 1.64
C ASP A 320 -5.40 -24.03 3.06
N LYS A 321 -4.69 -22.98 3.52
CA LYS A 321 -4.03 -22.98 4.83
C LYS A 321 -4.20 -21.65 5.54
N LEU A 322 -4.62 -21.71 6.79
CA LEU A 322 -4.71 -20.57 7.69
C LEU A 322 -3.35 -20.31 8.33
N MET A 323 -2.46 -19.65 7.60
CA MET A 323 -1.12 -19.31 8.05
C MET A 323 -0.55 -18.13 7.24
N LYS A 324 0.55 -17.54 7.72
CA LYS A 324 1.29 -16.52 7.01
C LYS A 324 1.95 -17.06 5.75
N PHE A 325 2.13 -16.20 4.73
CA PHE A 325 2.70 -16.63 3.45
C PHE A 325 4.14 -17.15 3.57
N GLY A 326 4.97 -16.55 4.45
CA GLY A 326 6.32 -17.03 4.72
C GLY A 326 6.36 -18.42 5.36
N ASP A 327 5.47 -18.66 6.34
CA ASP A 327 5.35 -19.98 6.98
C ASP A 327 4.87 -21.03 5.98
N TYR A 328 3.91 -20.65 5.10
CA TYR A 328 3.37 -21.50 4.04
C TYR A 328 4.46 -21.98 3.07
N LEU A 329 5.34 -21.09 2.63
CA LEU A 329 6.40 -21.45 1.69
C LEU A 329 7.47 -22.37 2.30
N ASN A 330 7.65 -22.30 3.62
CA ASN A 330 8.66 -23.07 4.36
C ASN A 330 8.11 -24.36 4.99
N ASP A 331 6.81 -24.62 4.93
CA ASP A 331 6.21 -25.82 5.52
C ASP A 331 6.47 -27.05 4.63
N PRO A 332 7.18 -28.09 5.15
CA PRO A 332 7.46 -29.31 4.39
C PRO A 332 6.20 -30.04 3.91
N LYS A 333 5.13 -30.05 4.73
CA LYS A 333 3.86 -30.70 4.37
C LYS A 333 3.15 -29.99 3.23
N VAL A 334 3.26 -28.67 3.18
CA VAL A 334 2.73 -27.87 2.06
C VAL A 334 3.53 -28.17 0.79
N ASN A 335 4.86 -28.28 0.89
CA ASN A 335 5.69 -28.58 -0.27
C ASN A 335 5.34 -29.96 -0.88
N GLU A 336 5.10 -30.99 -0.05
CA GLU A 336 4.61 -32.29 -0.52
C GLU A 336 3.22 -32.18 -1.19
N GLN A 337 2.30 -31.40 -0.63
CA GLN A 337 0.98 -31.18 -1.21
C GLN A 337 1.05 -30.40 -2.53
N ARG A 338 2.00 -29.47 -2.63
CA ARG A 338 2.21 -28.65 -3.83
C ARG A 338 2.59 -29.49 -5.05
N ASP A 339 3.39 -30.53 -4.88
CA ASP A 339 3.75 -31.44 -5.97
C ASP A 339 2.54 -32.23 -6.51
N LEU A 340 1.49 -32.38 -5.69
CA LEU A 340 0.27 -33.08 -6.09
C LEU A 340 -0.70 -32.20 -6.89
N ILE A 341 -0.69 -30.89 -6.65
CA ILE A 341 -1.62 -29.95 -7.31
C ILE A 341 -1.10 -29.40 -8.65
N TYR A 342 0.17 -29.58 -8.94
CA TYR A 342 0.80 -29.25 -10.22
C TYR A 342 1.20 -30.52 -10.99
#